data_99651df32e770ada60341fc37aa59448
#
_entry.id   99651df32e770ada60341fc37aa59448
#
_cell.length_a   1.000
_cell.length_b   1.000
_cell.length_c   1.000
_cell.angle_alpha   90.00
_cell.angle_beta   90.00
_cell.angle_gamma   90.00
#
_symmetry.space_group_name_H-M   'P 1'
#
loop_
_entity.id
_entity.type
_entity.pdbx_description
1 polymer ?
#
loop_
_entity_poly.entity_id
_entity_poly.type
_entity_poly.pdbx_seq_one_letter_code
_entity_poly.pdbx_strand_id
1 'polypeptide(L)'
;MSSQVGTLLSGRYRLDAQIGAGGMSTVYRAFDTVLERQVAIKLMHREIAADADQLERFRREARAVAQLNHPHVVGVIDAGEAPPPEEPVFGEPVAMPYIVFEYVEGETLKDRIRRAGRLPVPEAVAYAIEIARALQAAHERRIVHRDVKPQNVLIDDEGTAKVTDFGIARSLTEEGLTADGRVLGTTDYVSPEQALGHDVGPQSDVYSLGIVLYEALTGDVPFKGENQVAVAMKHVREELPDVQVRRPEVSSALAAVVDRATAKDLEDRYQDDRELIADLEDVLAIETQRSGQATGEATAVLRTLPAGAQRRVPLRVLHPARIVVLLALIGAVAAVVLVVMATGRTERGTGTRNVSPPPGLKSVSLGQSRAKDFDPFGGDGEHPAEAKAVVDQDPQSTWSTEQYDGGSLNNKPGVGIFVDAKPSVAARAMDVLSRTRDWEGAVYAAPNGPTPQKLEDFTRLAPIRQTKARTRVPLDPEGKRYRYYLVWITKLPEGERAVEIGEIRLFRMSA
;
A
#
# COMPACT_ATOMS: atom_id res chain seq x y z
N MET A 1 2.94 -41.95 9.73
CA MET A 1 2.15 -41.94 8.47
C MET A 1 2.91 -42.79 7.46
N SER A 2 2.33 -43.90 7.00
CA SER A 2 2.94 -44.73 5.96
C SER A 2 2.93 -43.91 4.65
N SER A 3 4.05 -43.87 3.97
CA SER A 3 4.21 -43.20 2.67
C SER A 3 3.25 -43.88 1.67
N GLN A 4 2.34 -43.13 1.06
CA GLN A 4 1.48 -43.63 -0.01
C GLN A 4 2.21 -43.68 -1.37
N VAL A 5 3.49 -43.37 -1.40
CA VAL A 5 4.35 -43.46 -2.58
C VAL A 5 4.39 -44.92 -3.06
N GLY A 6 4.23 -45.12 -4.35
CA GLY A 6 4.13 -46.44 -4.99
C GLY A 6 2.71 -46.98 -5.11
N THR A 7 1.70 -46.38 -4.47
CA THR A 7 0.29 -46.80 -4.60
C THR A 7 -0.33 -46.32 -5.91
N LEU A 8 -1.28 -47.11 -6.42
CA LEU A 8 -2.07 -46.78 -7.58
C LEU A 8 -3.43 -46.24 -7.17
N LEU A 9 -3.61 -44.94 -7.26
CA LEU A 9 -4.84 -44.25 -6.88
C LEU A 9 -5.93 -44.48 -7.98
N SER A 10 -7.09 -44.95 -7.57
CA SER A 10 -8.23 -45.23 -8.48
C SER A 10 -7.85 -46.06 -9.72
N GLY A 11 -6.86 -46.95 -9.63
CA GLY A 11 -6.42 -47.81 -10.72
C GLY A 11 -5.75 -47.08 -11.90
N ARG A 12 -5.47 -45.77 -11.77
CA ARG A 12 -4.96 -44.92 -12.85
C ARG A 12 -3.72 -44.14 -12.49
N TYR A 13 -3.67 -43.49 -11.32
CA TYR A 13 -2.63 -42.56 -10.95
C TYR A 13 -1.63 -43.24 -10.02
N ARG A 14 -0.41 -43.48 -10.47
CA ARG A 14 0.67 -44.00 -9.65
C ARG A 14 1.35 -42.82 -8.88
N LEU A 15 1.33 -42.85 -7.57
CA LEU A 15 1.97 -41.83 -6.74
C LEU A 15 3.50 -42.07 -6.71
N ASP A 16 4.30 -41.16 -7.34
CA ASP A 16 5.74 -41.33 -7.49
C ASP A 16 6.53 -40.66 -6.35
N ALA A 17 6.13 -39.46 -5.92
CA ALA A 17 6.79 -38.74 -4.86
C ALA A 17 5.87 -37.75 -4.15
N GLN A 18 6.05 -37.53 -2.87
CA GLN A 18 5.41 -36.45 -2.15
C GLN A 18 6.18 -35.14 -2.45
N ILE A 19 5.50 -34.13 -2.94
CA ILE A 19 6.07 -32.81 -3.32
C ILE A 19 5.58 -31.66 -2.43
N GLY A 20 4.53 -31.87 -1.64
CA GLY A 20 4.02 -30.89 -0.70
C GLY A 20 3.20 -31.53 0.41
N ALA A 21 3.15 -30.88 1.58
CA ALA A 21 2.28 -31.25 2.70
C ALA A 21 1.73 -29.98 3.36
N GLY A 22 0.41 -29.94 3.55
CA GLY A 22 -0.28 -28.87 4.25
C GLY A 22 -1.14 -29.41 5.38
N GLY A 23 -1.81 -28.55 6.12
CA GLY A 23 -2.68 -28.94 7.24
C GLY A 23 -3.90 -29.78 6.83
N MET A 24 -4.37 -29.66 5.58
CA MET A 24 -5.60 -30.28 5.09
C MET A 24 -5.38 -31.32 3.98
N SER A 25 -4.22 -31.31 3.33
CA SER A 25 -3.95 -32.15 2.18
C SER A 25 -2.45 -32.40 2.00
N THR A 26 -2.15 -33.47 1.28
CA THR A 26 -0.80 -33.78 0.80
C THR A 26 -0.79 -33.78 -0.72
N VAL A 27 0.26 -33.19 -1.30
CA VAL A 27 0.42 -33.12 -2.78
C VAL A 27 1.49 -34.12 -3.20
N TYR A 28 1.15 -34.92 -4.21
CA TYR A 28 2.02 -35.91 -4.80
C TYR A 28 2.30 -35.60 -6.27
N ARG A 29 3.53 -35.77 -6.71
CA ARG A 29 3.81 -36.02 -8.11
C ARG A 29 3.38 -37.44 -8.43
N ALA A 30 2.62 -37.62 -9.50
CA ALA A 30 2.09 -38.90 -9.90
C ALA A 30 2.19 -39.08 -11.41
N PHE A 31 2.07 -40.34 -11.86
CA PHE A 31 2.04 -40.70 -13.28
C PHE A 31 0.65 -41.21 -13.66
N ASP A 32 0.00 -40.55 -14.60
CA ASP A 32 -1.23 -40.99 -15.21
C ASP A 32 -0.92 -42.15 -16.19
N THR A 33 -1.23 -43.35 -15.78
CA THR A 33 -0.91 -44.57 -16.54
C THR A 33 -1.75 -44.74 -17.81
N VAL A 34 -2.87 -44.00 -17.97
CA VAL A 34 -3.75 -44.05 -19.14
C VAL A 34 -3.32 -43.03 -20.20
N LEU A 35 -2.93 -41.83 -19.78
CA LEU A 35 -2.52 -40.75 -20.67
C LEU A 35 -0.99 -40.60 -20.77
N GLU A 36 -0.24 -41.45 -20.06
CA GLU A 36 1.24 -41.52 -20.05
C GLU A 36 1.92 -40.17 -19.81
N ARG A 37 1.43 -39.43 -18.78
CA ARG A 37 1.96 -38.12 -18.42
C ARG A 37 2.12 -37.92 -16.91
N GLN A 38 2.99 -36.99 -16.52
CA GLN A 38 3.12 -36.52 -15.16
C GLN A 38 1.90 -35.64 -14.79
N VAL A 39 1.42 -35.78 -13.55
CA VAL A 39 0.35 -35.00 -12.95
C VAL A 39 0.71 -34.67 -11.49
N ALA A 40 0.09 -33.62 -10.93
CA ALA A 40 0.13 -33.34 -9.52
C ALA A 40 -1.20 -33.73 -8.87
N ILE A 41 -1.16 -34.49 -7.78
CA ILE A 41 -2.36 -34.95 -7.09
C ILE A 41 -2.40 -34.38 -5.70
N LYS A 42 -3.43 -33.57 -5.41
CA LYS A 42 -3.73 -33.04 -4.09
C LYS A 42 -4.75 -33.98 -3.42
N LEU A 43 -4.28 -34.74 -2.44
CA LEU A 43 -5.07 -35.73 -1.69
C LEU A 43 -5.47 -35.14 -0.34
N MET A 44 -6.76 -35.10 -0.04
CA MET A 44 -7.30 -34.58 1.20
C MET A 44 -7.01 -35.50 2.37
N HIS A 45 -6.77 -34.92 3.54
CA HIS A 45 -6.59 -35.67 4.77
C HIS A 45 -7.93 -36.26 5.26
N ARG A 46 -7.85 -37.40 5.91
CA ARG A 46 -9.01 -38.20 6.34
C ARG A 46 -9.94 -37.44 7.30
N GLU A 47 -9.36 -36.65 8.18
CA GLU A 47 -10.11 -35.87 9.17
C GLU A 47 -11.06 -34.85 8.52
N ILE A 48 -10.64 -34.26 7.39
CA ILE A 48 -11.42 -33.32 6.60
C ILE A 48 -12.47 -34.08 5.76
N ALA A 49 -12.10 -35.23 5.18
CA ALA A 49 -12.99 -36.04 4.39
C ALA A 49 -14.15 -36.64 5.18
N ALA A 50 -14.02 -36.77 6.51
CA ALA A 50 -15.06 -37.26 7.41
C ALA A 50 -16.15 -36.22 7.71
N ASP A 51 -15.92 -34.94 7.43
CA ASP A 51 -16.88 -33.85 7.57
C ASP A 51 -17.62 -33.60 6.25
N ALA A 52 -18.93 -33.91 6.24
CA ALA A 52 -19.76 -33.84 5.03
C ALA A 52 -19.85 -32.39 4.46
N ASP A 53 -19.90 -31.38 5.33
CA ASP A 53 -19.99 -29.98 4.90
C ASP A 53 -18.65 -29.50 4.29
N GLN A 54 -17.52 -29.88 4.88
CA GLN A 54 -16.20 -29.59 4.33
C GLN A 54 -15.98 -30.30 3.00
N LEU A 55 -16.40 -31.54 2.88
CA LEU A 55 -16.31 -32.33 1.66
C LEU A 55 -17.13 -31.69 0.51
N GLU A 56 -18.36 -31.26 0.77
CA GLU A 56 -19.20 -30.64 -0.26
C GLU A 56 -18.65 -29.25 -0.68
N ARG A 57 -18.13 -28.46 0.25
CA ARG A 57 -17.42 -27.19 -0.07
C ARG A 57 -16.21 -27.46 -0.96
N PHE A 58 -15.37 -28.43 -0.59
CA PHE A 58 -14.22 -28.84 -1.39
C PHE A 58 -14.60 -29.21 -2.82
N ARG A 59 -15.65 -30.06 -2.98
CA ARG A 59 -16.15 -30.46 -4.30
C ARG A 59 -16.68 -29.28 -5.12
N ARG A 60 -17.40 -28.35 -4.49
CA ARG A 60 -17.93 -27.15 -5.14
C ARG A 60 -16.81 -26.24 -5.64
N GLU A 61 -15.81 -26.01 -4.82
CA GLU A 61 -14.66 -25.18 -5.18
C GLU A 61 -13.78 -25.83 -6.23
N ALA A 62 -13.54 -27.15 -6.13
CA ALA A 62 -12.83 -27.89 -7.16
C ALA A 62 -13.53 -27.76 -8.53
N ARG A 63 -14.88 -27.84 -8.56
CA ARG A 63 -15.65 -27.62 -9.80
C ARG A 63 -15.53 -26.19 -10.33
N ALA A 64 -15.48 -25.20 -9.46
CA ALA A 64 -15.31 -23.80 -9.86
C ALA A 64 -13.93 -23.56 -10.47
N VAL A 65 -12.86 -24.05 -9.83
CA VAL A 65 -11.49 -23.94 -10.34
C VAL A 65 -11.29 -24.74 -11.64
N ALA A 66 -11.96 -25.90 -11.78
CA ALA A 66 -11.92 -26.70 -13.01
C ALA A 66 -12.49 -25.97 -14.24
N GLN A 67 -13.25 -24.90 -14.06
CA GLN A 67 -13.74 -24.05 -15.17
C GLN A 67 -12.74 -22.99 -15.59
N LEU A 68 -11.65 -22.79 -14.81
CA LEU A 68 -10.59 -21.85 -15.16
C LEU A 68 -9.66 -22.52 -16.19
N ASN A 69 -9.58 -21.92 -17.36
CA ASN A 69 -8.61 -22.31 -18.40
C ASN A 69 -7.85 -21.05 -18.80
N HIS A 70 -6.65 -20.88 -18.24
CA HIS A 70 -5.82 -19.70 -18.47
C HIS A 70 -4.33 -20.08 -18.41
N PRO A 71 -3.45 -19.52 -19.24
CA PRO A 71 -2.03 -19.88 -19.27
C PRO A 71 -1.31 -19.71 -17.94
N HIS A 72 -1.75 -18.76 -17.10
CA HIS A 72 -1.17 -18.47 -15.79
C HIS A 72 -1.96 -19.07 -14.62
N VAL A 73 -2.81 -20.07 -14.85
CA VAL A 73 -3.52 -20.83 -13.83
C VAL A 73 -3.17 -22.30 -13.98
N VAL A 74 -2.82 -22.97 -12.89
CA VAL A 74 -2.59 -24.42 -12.89
C VAL A 74 -3.90 -25.15 -13.19
N GLY A 75 -3.95 -25.87 -14.30
CA GLY A 75 -5.17 -26.51 -14.81
C GLY A 75 -5.58 -27.73 -13.99
N VAL A 76 -6.87 -27.82 -13.68
CA VAL A 76 -7.48 -29.02 -13.11
C VAL A 76 -7.76 -30.02 -14.24
N ILE A 77 -7.27 -31.25 -14.10
CA ILE A 77 -7.42 -32.32 -15.10
C ILE A 77 -8.56 -33.25 -14.74
N ASP A 78 -8.65 -33.60 -13.44
CA ASP A 78 -9.60 -34.62 -12.96
C ASP A 78 -9.84 -34.44 -11.47
N ALA A 79 -10.90 -35.05 -10.94
CA ALA A 79 -11.17 -35.16 -9.51
C ALA A 79 -11.84 -36.48 -9.21
N GLY A 80 -11.53 -37.06 -8.06
CA GLY A 80 -12.08 -38.36 -7.68
C GLY A 80 -12.02 -38.61 -6.19
N GLU A 81 -12.35 -39.83 -5.81
CA GLU A 81 -12.28 -40.32 -4.44
C GLU A 81 -11.45 -41.62 -4.40
N ALA A 82 -10.42 -41.60 -3.56
CA ALA A 82 -9.64 -42.79 -3.30
C ALA A 82 -10.43 -43.72 -2.36
N PRO A 83 -10.46 -45.02 -2.61
CA PRO A 83 -11.07 -45.96 -1.69
C PRO A 83 -10.38 -45.88 -0.32
N PRO A 84 -11.12 -46.15 0.77
CA PRO A 84 -10.51 -46.21 2.07
C PRO A 84 -9.44 -47.30 2.10
N PRO A 85 -8.38 -47.18 2.93
CA PRO A 85 -7.39 -48.23 3.10
C PRO A 85 -8.04 -49.51 3.63
N GLU A 86 -7.58 -50.67 3.13
CA GLU A 86 -8.15 -51.99 3.45
C GLU A 86 -8.15 -52.34 4.95
N GLU A 87 -7.27 -51.73 5.74
CA GLU A 87 -7.24 -51.84 7.20
C GLU A 87 -7.46 -50.46 7.85
N PRO A 88 -8.66 -50.09 8.23
CA PRO A 88 -8.91 -48.85 8.99
C PRO A 88 -8.34 -48.99 10.40
N VAL A 89 -7.34 -48.20 10.73
CA VAL A 89 -6.66 -48.21 12.03
C VAL A 89 -7.61 -47.76 13.16
N PHE A 90 -8.59 -46.90 12.86
CA PHE A 90 -9.72 -46.48 13.75
C PHE A 90 -10.81 -45.80 12.92
N GLY A 91 -12.10 -46.06 13.24
CA GLY A 91 -13.30 -45.42 12.69
C GLY A 91 -13.86 -46.07 11.40
N GLU A 92 -14.97 -45.50 10.88
CA GLU A 92 -15.56 -45.94 9.62
C GLU A 92 -14.64 -45.66 8.40
N PRO A 93 -14.66 -46.54 7.39
CA PRO A 93 -13.87 -46.37 6.19
C PRO A 93 -14.39 -45.15 5.40
N VAL A 94 -13.61 -44.07 5.32
CA VAL A 94 -13.95 -42.84 4.61
C VAL A 94 -13.10 -42.76 3.36
N ALA A 95 -13.77 -42.56 2.20
CA ALA A 95 -13.09 -42.27 0.94
C ALA A 95 -12.38 -40.91 0.99
N MET A 96 -11.17 -40.85 0.48
CA MET A 96 -10.37 -39.62 0.48
C MET A 96 -10.49 -38.90 -0.86
N PRO A 97 -11.07 -37.69 -0.90
CA PRO A 97 -11.16 -36.92 -2.12
C PRO A 97 -9.77 -36.49 -2.59
N TYR A 98 -9.60 -36.46 -3.90
CA TYR A 98 -8.40 -35.93 -4.52
C TYR A 98 -8.74 -35.07 -5.75
N ILE A 99 -7.84 -34.15 -6.08
CA ILE A 99 -7.86 -33.36 -7.32
C ILE A 99 -6.57 -33.62 -8.07
N VAL A 100 -6.69 -33.81 -9.37
CA VAL A 100 -5.56 -33.98 -10.30
C VAL A 100 -5.34 -32.68 -11.05
N PHE A 101 -4.17 -32.13 -10.92
CA PHE A 101 -3.71 -30.92 -11.62
C PHE A 101 -2.67 -31.26 -12.68
N GLU A 102 -2.47 -30.36 -13.63
CA GLU A 102 -1.27 -30.42 -14.45
C GLU A 102 -0.02 -30.37 -13.56
N TYR A 103 0.99 -31.15 -13.90
CA TYR A 103 2.27 -31.07 -13.24
C TYR A 103 3.09 -29.95 -13.86
N VAL A 104 3.45 -28.95 -13.10
CA VAL A 104 4.32 -27.84 -13.49
C VAL A 104 5.73 -28.20 -13.03
N GLU A 105 6.63 -28.45 -13.99
CA GLU A 105 8.05 -28.65 -13.71
C GLU A 105 8.72 -27.29 -13.47
N GLY A 106 9.38 -27.15 -12.31
CA GLY A 106 9.97 -25.87 -11.92
C GLY A 106 10.05 -25.69 -10.42
N GLU A 107 10.02 -24.45 -9.96
CA GLU A 107 10.12 -24.05 -8.56
C GLU A 107 8.98 -23.14 -8.12
N THR A 108 8.77 -22.95 -6.80
CA THR A 108 7.85 -21.91 -6.34
C THR A 108 8.48 -20.52 -6.45
N LEU A 109 7.67 -19.48 -6.63
CA LEU A 109 8.14 -18.09 -6.57
C LEU A 109 8.84 -17.80 -5.22
N LYS A 110 8.41 -18.45 -4.13
CA LYS A 110 9.07 -18.35 -2.82
C LYS A 110 10.50 -18.87 -2.83
N ASP A 111 10.72 -20.02 -3.47
CA ASP A 111 12.06 -20.62 -3.57
C ASP A 111 12.96 -19.79 -4.48
N ARG A 112 12.39 -19.23 -5.57
CA ARG A 112 13.10 -18.31 -6.46
C ARG A 112 13.54 -17.04 -5.72
N ILE A 113 12.64 -16.40 -4.95
CA ILE A 113 12.98 -15.23 -4.13
C ILE A 113 14.09 -15.59 -3.11
N ARG A 114 13.94 -16.71 -2.40
CA ARG A 114 14.95 -17.15 -1.43
C ARG A 114 16.31 -17.39 -2.06
N ARG A 115 16.34 -18.04 -3.21
CA ARG A 115 17.59 -18.36 -3.93
C ARG A 115 18.27 -17.11 -4.47
N ALA A 116 17.49 -16.13 -4.98
CA ALA A 116 18.02 -14.88 -5.52
C ALA A 116 18.29 -13.81 -4.44
N GLY A 117 17.75 -13.98 -3.23
CA GLY A 117 17.71 -12.94 -2.19
C GLY A 117 16.64 -11.86 -2.49
N ARG A 118 16.61 -11.35 -3.69
CA ARG A 118 15.57 -10.48 -4.28
C ARG A 118 15.61 -10.61 -5.80
N LEU A 119 14.47 -10.41 -6.46
CA LEU A 119 14.42 -10.55 -7.91
C LEU A 119 14.88 -9.26 -8.63
N PRO A 120 15.41 -9.34 -9.85
CA PRO A 120 15.51 -8.19 -10.75
C PRO A 120 14.16 -7.47 -10.88
N VAL A 121 14.16 -6.12 -10.90
CA VAL A 121 12.90 -5.37 -10.92
C VAL A 121 12.00 -5.73 -12.11
N PRO A 122 12.52 -5.82 -13.36
CA PRO A 122 11.68 -6.23 -14.49
C PRO A 122 11.10 -7.65 -14.35
N GLU A 123 11.84 -8.58 -13.75
CA GLU A 123 11.38 -9.95 -13.51
C GLU A 123 10.25 -9.99 -12.46
N ALA A 124 10.40 -9.27 -11.34
CA ALA A 124 9.37 -9.18 -10.31
C ALA A 124 8.06 -8.57 -10.85
N VAL A 125 8.15 -7.54 -11.70
CA VAL A 125 6.99 -6.91 -12.34
C VAL A 125 6.36 -7.86 -13.38
N ALA A 126 7.16 -8.60 -14.16
CA ALA A 126 6.65 -9.58 -15.12
C ALA A 126 5.81 -10.66 -14.42
N TYR A 127 6.31 -11.24 -13.34
CA TYR A 127 5.53 -12.22 -12.56
C TYR A 127 4.27 -11.60 -11.94
N ALA A 128 4.33 -10.35 -11.44
CA ALA A 128 3.16 -9.68 -10.93
C ALA A 128 2.07 -9.49 -12.00
N ILE A 129 2.43 -9.20 -13.26
CA ILE A 129 1.50 -9.12 -14.39
C ILE A 129 0.85 -10.49 -14.66
N GLU A 130 1.64 -11.56 -14.69
CA GLU A 130 1.15 -12.90 -14.96
C GLU A 130 0.20 -13.38 -13.86
N ILE A 131 0.54 -13.13 -12.59
CA ILE A 131 -0.33 -13.41 -11.44
C ILE A 131 -1.62 -12.58 -11.53
N ALA A 132 -1.53 -11.27 -11.81
CA ALA A 132 -2.69 -10.41 -11.94
C ALA A 132 -3.64 -10.88 -13.06
N ARG A 133 -3.11 -11.35 -14.20
CA ARG A 133 -3.91 -11.94 -15.29
C ARG A 133 -4.61 -13.23 -14.86
N ALA A 134 -3.94 -14.07 -14.06
CA ALA A 134 -4.56 -15.27 -13.49
C ALA A 134 -5.71 -14.91 -12.54
N LEU A 135 -5.50 -13.93 -11.67
CA LEU A 135 -6.52 -13.43 -10.72
C LEU A 135 -7.70 -12.82 -11.48
N GLN A 136 -7.45 -11.98 -12.50
CA GLN A 136 -8.50 -11.43 -13.34
C GLN A 136 -9.39 -12.53 -13.95
N ALA A 137 -8.79 -13.58 -14.52
CA ALA A 137 -9.54 -14.68 -15.11
C ALA A 137 -10.43 -15.42 -14.10
N ALA A 138 -10.01 -15.49 -12.83
CA ALA A 138 -10.79 -16.05 -11.73
C ALA A 138 -11.90 -15.09 -11.27
N HIS A 139 -11.58 -13.81 -11.08
CA HIS A 139 -12.51 -12.78 -10.64
C HIS A 139 -13.67 -12.57 -11.63
N GLU A 140 -13.40 -12.63 -12.93
CA GLU A 140 -14.43 -12.61 -13.98
C GLU A 140 -15.44 -13.77 -13.84
N ARG A 141 -15.05 -14.86 -13.18
CA ARG A 141 -15.91 -16.01 -12.82
C ARG A 141 -16.40 -15.98 -11.37
N ARG A 142 -16.19 -14.87 -10.68
CA ARG A 142 -16.55 -14.69 -9.26
C ARG A 142 -15.84 -15.66 -8.31
N ILE A 143 -14.62 -16.06 -8.67
CA ILE A 143 -13.75 -16.88 -7.84
C ILE A 143 -12.67 -15.96 -7.28
N VAL A 144 -12.64 -15.82 -5.94
CA VAL A 144 -11.61 -15.09 -5.21
C VAL A 144 -10.59 -16.09 -4.69
N HIS A 145 -9.30 -15.83 -4.86
CA HIS A 145 -8.23 -16.76 -4.49
C HIS A 145 -8.06 -16.88 -2.97
N ARG A 146 -8.12 -15.76 -2.23
CA ARG A 146 -8.06 -15.66 -0.76
C ARG A 146 -6.75 -16.05 -0.09
N ASP A 147 -5.80 -16.64 -0.82
CA ASP A 147 -4.49 -17.10 -0.30
C ASP A 147 -3.35 -16.86 -1.31
N VAL A 148 -3.33 -15.67 -1.92
CA VAL A 148 -2.26 -15.24 -2.84
C VAL A 148 -0.97 -15.08 -2.05
N LYS A 149 0.03 -15.90 -2.37
CA LYS A 149 1.36 -15.90 -1.74
C LYS A 149 2.39 -16.56 -2.65
N PRO A 150 3.68 -16.30 -2.49
CA PRO A 150 4.70 -16.84 -3.39
C PRO A 150 4.80 -18.37 -3.41
N GLN A 151 4.34 -19.05 -2.35
CA GLN A 151 4.28 -20.51 -2.30
C GLN A 151 3.21 -21.10 -3.23
N ASN A 152 2.16 -20.32 -3.52
CA ASN A 152 1.05 -20.70 -4.40
C ASN A 152 1.25 -20.18 -5.84
N VAL A 153 2.46 -19.78 -6.20
CA VAL A 153 2.86 -19.41 -7.57
C VAL A 153 4.00 -20.31 -7.99
N LEU A 154 3.80 -21.08 -9.04
CA LEU A 154 4.81 -21.95 -9.64
C LEU A 154 5.45 -21.24 -10.83
N ILE A 155 6.76 -21.32 -10.93
CA ILE A 155 7.52 -20.83 -12.09
C ILE A 155 7.99 -22.06 -12.85
N ASP A 156 7.53 -22.21 -14.09
CA ASP A 156 7.93 -23.31 -14.94
C ASP A 156 9.34 -23.13 -15.53
N ASP A 157 9.84 -24.15 -16.23
CA ASP A 157 11.19 -24.14 -16.83
C ASP A 157 11.33 -23.08 -17.94
N GLU A 158 10.21 -22.58 -18.51
CA GLU A 158 10.21 -21.50 -19.49
C GLU A 158 10.20 -20.10 -18.81
N GLY A 159 10.11 -20.04 -17.47
CA GLY A 159 10.06 -18.82 -16.69
C GLY A 159 8.66 -18.21 -16.60
N THR A 160 7.59 -18.97 -16.85
CA THR A 160 6.20 -18.51 -16.80
C THR A 160 5.61 -18.77 -15.41
N ALA A 161 4.95 -17.77 -14.82
CA ALA A 161 4.25 -17.94 -13.57
C ALA A 161 2.85 -18.55 -13.76
N LYS A 162 2.54 -19.53 -12.92
CA LYS A 162 1.22 -20.16 -12.83
C LYS A 162 0.72 -20.17 -11.40
N VAL A 163 -0.48 -19.63 -11.17
CA VAL A 163 -1.13 -19.58 -9.85
C VAL A 163 -1.83 -20.91 -9.58
N THR A 164 -1.62 -21.46 -8.39
CA THR A 164 -2.26 -22.70 -7.90
C THR A 164 -2.99 -22.45 -6.58
N ASP A 165 -3.75 -23.44 -6.13
CA ASP A 165 -4.42 -23.44 -4.81
C ASP A 165 -5.42 -22.30 -4.61
N PHE A 166 -6.23 -22.01 -5.64
CA PHE A 166 -7.37 -21.11 -5.51
C PHE A 166 -8.28 -21.59 -4.37
N GLY A 167 -8.29 -20.87 -3.27
CA GLY A 167 -9.23 -20.88 -2.15
C GLY A 167 -9.83 -22.17 -1.60
N ILE A 168 -9.51 -23.33 -2.21
CA ILE A 168 -10.13 -24.63 -1.97
C ILE A 168 -10.12 -25.06 -0.49
N ALA A 169 -9.19 -24.52 0.30
CA ALA A 169 -9.02 -24.90 1.69
C ALA A 169 -9.49 -23.81 2.69
N ARG A 170 -9.59 -22.56 2.30
CA ARG A 170 -9.86 -21.43 3.21
C ARG A 170 -11.35 -21.13 3.41
N SER A 171 -12.20 -21.47 2.43
CA SER A 171 -13.67 -21.50 2.64
C SER A 171 -14.11 -22.51 3.71
N LEU A 172 -13.25 -23.49 4.04
CA LEU A 172 -13.53 -24.50 5.07
C LEU A 172 -13.38 -23.94 6.49
N THR A 173 -12.69 -22.79 6.63
CA THR A 173 -12.43 -22.13 7.91
C THR A 173 -12.88 -20.66 7.85
N GLU A 174 -14.12 -20.42 7.45
CA GLU A 174 -14.74 -19.07 7.33
C GLU A 174 -14.87 -18.29 8.66
N GLU A 175 -14.11 -18.65 9.66
CA GLU A 175 -13.95 -17.79 10.83
C GLU A 175 -12.55 -17.17 10.74
N GLY A 176 -12.51 -15.87 10.50
CA GLY A 176 -11.39 -15.00 10.82
C GLY A 176 -10.77 -15.39 12.16
N LEU A 177 -9.96 -14.67 12.83
CA LEU A 177 -9.49 -15.03 14.17
C LEU A 177 -10.51 -15.93 14.87
N THR A 178 -10.25 -17.24 14.98
CA THR A 178 -11.16 -18.15 15.69
C THR A 178 -11.38 -17.58 17.09
N ALA A 179 -12.56 -17.78 17.68
CA ALA A 179 -12.87 -17.35 19.04
C ALA A 179 -11.77 -17.73 20.06
N ASP A 180 -10.92 -18.70 19.74
CA ASP A 180 -9.75 -19.14 20.49
C ASP A 180 -8.43 -18.41 20.13
N GLY A 181 -8.44 -17.36 19.27
CA GLY A 181 -7.25 -16.60 18.91
C GLY A 181 -6.22 -17.37 18.09
N ARG A 182 -6.59 -18.50 17.48
CA ARG A 182 -5.72 -19.27 16.57
C ARG A 182 -5.97 -18.85 15.14
N VAL A 183 -4.93 -18.39 14.47
CA VAL A 183 -4.92 -18.14 13.03
C VAL A 183 -4.37 -19.38 12.35
N LEU A 184 -5.14 -20.02 11.49
CA LEU A 184 -4.68 -21.17 10.72
C LEU A 184 -4.00 -20.66 9.42
N GLY A 185 -2.69 -20.86 9.27
CA GLY A 185 -1.94 -20.53 8.06
C GLY A 185 -1.04 -19.30 8.18
N THR A 186 -0.33 -18.98 7.11
CA THR A 186 0.60 -17.84 7.03
C THR A 186 -0.16 -16.53 6.93
N THR A 187 0.11 -15.57 7.82
CA THR A 187 -0.54 -14.25 7.83
C THR A 187 0.27 -13.16 7.15
N ASP A 188 1.43 -13.49 6.58
CA ASP A 188 2.38 -12.54 5.99
C ASP A 188 1.83 -11.79 4.77
N TYR A 189 0.77 -12.31 4.14
CA TYR A 189 0.15 -11.76 2.92
C TYR A 189 -1.34 -11.45 3.10
N VAL A 190 -1.87 -11.55 4.32
CA VAL A 190 -3.30 -11.38 4.60
C VAL A 190 -3.73 -9.95 4.35
N SER A 191 -4.89 -9.74 3.72
CA SER A 191 -5.45 -8.41 3.58
C SER A 191 -6.07 -7.89 4.89
N PRO A 192 -6.19 -6.56 5.07
CA PRO A 192 -6.79 -5.98 6.28
C PRO A 192 -8.20 -6.52 6.57
N GLU A 193 -9.05 -6.63 5.54
CA GLU A 193 -10.41 -7.16 5.67
C GLU A 193 -10.44 -8.62 6.05
N GLN A 194 -9.50 -9.44 5.51
CA GLN A 194 -9.37 -10.84 5.95
C GLN A 194 -8.93 -10.95 7.41
N ALA A 195 -7.97 -10.10 7.84
CA ALA A 195 -7.49 -10.09 9.21
C ALA A 195 -8.60 -9.69 10.20
N LEU A 196 -9.55 -8.86 9.78
CA LEU A 196 -10.70 -8.41 10.58
C LEU A 196 -11.91 -9.33 10.46
N GLY A 197 -11.89 -10.35 9.58
CA GLY A 197 -13.04 -11.23 9.35
C GLY A 197 -14.19 -10.53 8.59
N HIS A 198 -13.88 -9.50 7.82
CA HIS A 198 -14.85 -8.83 6.95
C HIS A 198 -15.00 -9.58 5.62
N ASP A 199 -15.96 -9.14 4.79
CA ASP A 199 -16.18 -9.71 3.47
C ASP A 199 -14.93 -9.62 2.58
N VAL A 200 -14.55 -10.76 1.99
CA VAL A 200 -13.35 -10.92 1.18
C VAL A 200 -13.72 -10.91 -0.29
N GLY A 201 -13.19 -9.95 -1.04
CA GLY A 201 -13.45 -9.76 -2.46
C GLY A 201 -12.17 -9.79 -3.33
N PRO A 202 -12.30 -9.51 -4.64
CA PRO A 202 -11.16 -9.40 -5.56
C PRO A 202 -10.04 -8.48 -5.07
N GLN A 203 -10.40 -7.39 -4.43
CA GLN A 203 -9.44 -6.42 -3.89
C GLN A 203 -8.55 -6.97 -2.78
N SER A 204 -9.00 -8.05 -2.09
CA SER A 204 -8.16 -8.76 -1.12
C SER A 204 -6.99 -9.48 -1.80
N ASP A 205 -7.23 -10.08 -2.97
CA ASP A 205 -6.19 -10.73 -3.78
C ASP A 205 -5.22 -9.70 -4.35
N VAL A 206 -5.72 -8.52 -4.75
CA VAL A 206 -4.89 -7.38 -5.19
C VAL A 206 -3.93 -6.93 -4.08
N TYR A 207 -4.43 -6.81 -2.85
CA TYR A 207 -3.59 -6.48 -1.69
C TYR A 207 -2.49 -7.52 -1.48
N SER A 208 -2.86 -8.79 -1.46
CA SER A 208 -1.92 -9.90 -1.26
C SER A 208 -0.87 -9.96 -2.38
N LEU A 209 -1.26 -9.69 -3.65
CA LEU A 209 -0.33 -9.55 -4.78
C LEU A 209 0.62 -8.37 -4.58
N GLY A 210 0.16 -7.24 -4.06
CA GLY A 210 1.02 -6.11 -3.69
C GLY A 210 2.09 -6.49 -2.67
N ILE A 211 1.74 -7.30 -1.67
CA ILE A 211 2.69 -7.82 -0.68
C ILE A 211 3.67 -8.82 -1.30
N VAL A 212 3.22 -9.69 -2.22
CA VAL A 212 4.09 -10.60 -2.98
C VAL A 212 5.10 -9.82 -3.82
N LEU A 213 4.65 -8.77 -4.51
CA LEU A 213 5.52 -7.90 -5.30
C LEU A 213 6.53 -7.17 -4.42
N TYR A 214 6.10 -6.64 -3.25
CA TYR A 214 7.01 -6.04 -2.28
C TYR A 214 8.11 -7.02 -1.86
N GLU A 215 7.75 -8.25 -1.49
CA GLU A 215 8.73 -9.27 -1.11
C GLU A 215 9.67 -9.64 -2.28
N ALA A 216 9.12 -9.82 -3.48
CA ALA A 216 9.93 -10.10 -4.67
C ALA A 216 10.97 -8.99 -4.94
N LEU A 217 10.60 -7.74 -4.71
CA LEU A 217 11.47 -6.57 -4.86
C LEU A 217 12.51 -6.41 -3.75
N THR A 218 12.15 -6.72 -2.50
CA THR A 218 13.00 -6.42 -1.32
C THR A 218 13.70 -7.66 -0.73
N GLY A 219 13.19 -8.85 -1.01
CA GLY A 219 13.62 -10.12 -0.43
C GLY A 219 12.98 -10.48 0.90
N ASP A 220 12.20 -9.57 1.48
CA ASP A 220 11.57 -9.72 2.79
C ASP A 220 10.11 -9.29 2.77
N VAL A 221 9.28 -9.92 3.60
CA VAL A 221 7.92 -9.45 3.87
C VAL A 221 7.93 -8.12 4.63
N PRO A 222 6.94 -7.23 4.40
CA PRO A 222 6.94 -5.90 5.01
C PRO A 222 6.74 -5.93 6.53
N PHE A 223 5.94 -6.87 7.02
CA PHE A 223 5.58 -6.96 8.42
C PHE A 223 6.09 -8.25 9.06
N LYS A 224 6.72 -8.14 10.21
CA LYS A 224 7.21 -9.26 11.04
C LYS A 224 6.70 -9.07 12.47
N GLY A 225 6.34 -10.14 13.16
CA GLY A 225 5.81 -10.09 14.53
C GLY A 225 6.15 -11.33 15.33
N GLU A 226 5.92 -11.28 16.63
CA GLU A 226 6.18 -12.39 17.55
C GLU A 226 5.23 -13.58 17.33
N ASN A 227 4.08 -13.33 16.76
CA ASN A 227 3.08 -14.34 16.41
C ASN A 227 2.24 -13.90 15.21
N GLN A 228 1.46 -14.82 14.67
CA GLN A 228 0.63 -14.60 13.49
C GLN A 228 -0.42 -13.49 13.68
N VAL A 229 -1.00 -13.36 14.87
CA VAL A 229 -1.98 -12.31 15.20
C VAL A 229 -1.31 -10.93 15.15
N ALA A 230 -0.10 -10.80 15.70
CA ALA A 230 0.65 -9.55 15.64
C ALA A 230 0.97 -9.14 14.20
N VAL A 231 1.32 -10.10 13.32
CA VAL A 231 1.56 -9.83 11.90
C VAL A 231 0.25 -9.41 11.21
N ALA A 232 -0.85 -10.12 11.44
CA ALA A 232 -2.15 -9.76 10.87
C ALA A 232 -2.60 -8.35 11.28
N MET A 233 -2.41 -7.98 12.56
CA MET A 233 -2.75 -6.64 13.04
C MET A 233 -1.87 -5.53 12.45
N LYS A 234 -0.65 -5.84 12.04
CA LYS A 234 0.20 -4.88 11.30
C LYS A 234 -0.35 -4.63 9.90
N HIS A 235 -0.86 -5.64 9.19
CA HIS A 235 -1.54 -5.44 7.92
C HIS A 235 -2.77 -4.51 8.04
N VAL A 236 -3.42 -4.48 9.21
CA VAL A 236 -4.56 -3.58 9.47
C VAL A 236 -4.10 -2.15 9.80
N ARG A 237 -3.04 -1.99 10.62
CA ARG A 237 -2.74 -0.72 11.30
C ARG A 237 -1.48 -0.01 10.81
N GLU A 238 -0.47 -0.76 10.33
CA GLU A 238 0.81 -0.18 9.95
C GLU A 238 0.85 0.12 8.44
N GLU A 239 1.35 1.30 8.08
CA GLU A 239 1.64 1.63 6.69
C GLU A 239 2.71 0.71 6.11
N LEU A 240 2.62 0.44 4.81
CA LEU A 240 3.65 -0.33 4.13
C LEU A 240 4.99 0.44 4.18
N PRO A 241 6.10 -0.19 4.59
CA PRO A 241 7.40 0.45 4.49
C PRO A 241 7.71 0.79 3.03
N ASP A 242 8.11 2.03 2.76
CA ASP A 242 8.43 2.49 1.41
C ASP A 242 9.45 1.56 0.74
N VAL A 243 9.07 0.98 -0.40
CA VAL A 243 9.91 0.07 -1.17
C VAL A 243 11.20 0.73 -1.65
N GLN A 244 11.19 2.04 -1.93
CA GLN A 244 12.37 2.79 -2.37
C GLN A 244 13.39 3.00 -1.24
N VAL A 245 12.97 2.97 0.03
CA VAL A 245 13.91 2.99 1.17
C VAL A 245 14.71 1.69 1.23
N ARG A 246 14.08 0.55 0.92
CA ARG A 246 14.73 -0.75 0.88
C ARG A 246 15.47 -1.02 -0.42
N ARG A 247 14.96 -0.47 -1.51
CA ARG A 247 15.47 -0.66 -2.86
C ARG A 247 15.41 0.64 -3.67
N PRO A 248 16.40 1.54 -3.53
CA PRO A 248 16.42 2.86 -4.16
C PRO A 248 16.36 2.85 -5.71
N GLU A 249 16.72 1.75 -6.34
CA GLU A 249 16.65 1.58 -7.79
C GLU A 249 15.22 1.38 -8.34
N VAL A 250 14.23 1.11 -7.51
CA VAL A 250 12.81 1.03 -7.90
C VAL A 250 12.32 2.41 -8.33
N SER A 251 11.60 2.50 -9.45
CA SER A 251 11.01 3.77 -9.90
C SER A 251 9.89 4.23 -8.97
N SER A 252 9.64 5.54 -8.94
CA SER A 252 8.48 6.09 -8.22
C SER A 252 7.14 5.61 -8.80
N ALA A 253 7.11 5.28 -10.10
CA ALA A 253 5.93 4.68 -10.72
C ALA A 253 5.64 3.28 -10.15
N LEU A 254 6.67 2.42 -10.02
CA LEU A 254 6.50 1.10 -9.40
C LEU A 254 6.15 1.20 -7.91
N ALA A 255 6.79 2.11 -7.18
CA ALA A 255 6.46 2.36 -5.77
C ALA A 255 4.99 2.74 -5.60
N ALA A 256 4.48 3.66 -6.45
CA ALA A 256 3.07 4.06 -6.42
C ALA A 256 2.09 2.91 -6.73
N VAL A 257 2.46 1.98 -7.63
CA VAL A 257 1.65 0.78 -7.89
C VAL A 257 1.60 -0.13 -6.66
N VAL A 258 2.75 -0.35 -6.01
CA VAL A 258 2.82 -1.16 -4.78
C VAL A 258 1.99 -0.52 -3.67
N ASP A 259 2.14 0.79 -3.44
CA ASP A 259 1.42 1.54 -2.41
C ASP A 259 -0.10 1.47 -2.65
N ARG A 260 -0.55 1.70 -3.90
CA ARG A 260 -1.96 1.63 -4.26
C ARG A 260 -2.52 0.22 -4.12
N ALA A 261 -1.80 -0.81 -4.55
CA ALA A 261 -2.23 -2.20 -4.39
C ALA A 261 -2.39 -2.59 -2.92
N THR A 262 -1.56 -2.02 -2.03
CA THR A 262 -1.54 -2.32 -0.59
C THR A 262 -2.22 -1.27 0.28
N ALA A 263 -3.00 -0.36 -0.31
CA ALA A 263 -3.81 0.61 0.43
C ALA A 263 -4.74 -0.10 1.43
N LYS A 264 -4.94 0.51 2.61
CA LYS A 264 -5.76 -0.10 3.67
C LYS A 264 -7.24 -0.04 3.33
N ASP A 265 -7.67 1.09 2.82
CA ASP A 265 -9.06 1.30 2.43
C ASP A 265 -9.31 0.71 1.04
N LEU A 266 -10.43 0.01 0.88
CA LEU A 266 -10.81 -0.64 -0.38
C LEU A 266 -11.03 0.39 -1.51
N GLU A 267 -11.47 1.60 -1.18
CA GLU A 267 -11.73 2.67 -2.14
C GLU A 267 -10.44 3.21 -2.77
N ASP A 268 -9.33 3.17 -2.04
CA ASP A 268 -8.03 3.65 -2.49
C ASP A 268 -7.24 2.59 -3.29
N ARG A 269 -7.68 1.31 -3.24
CA ARG A 269 -7.06 0.23 -4.02
C ARG A 269 -7.51 0.25 -5.47
N TYR A 270 -6.91 -0.61 -6.27
CA TYR A 270 -7.40 -0.91 -7.61
C TYR A 270 -8.81 -1.52 -7.54
N GLN A 271 -9.74 -0.91 -8.27
CA GLN A 271 -11.14 -1.37 -8.31
C GLN A 271 -11.37 -2.44 -9.40
N ASP A 272 -10.46 -2.54 -10.37
CA ASP A 272 -10.48 -3.51 -11.47
C ASP A 272 -9.06 -4.04 -11.69
N ASP A 273 -8.92 -5.36 -11.82
CA ASP A 273 -7.65 -6.04 -12.14
C ASP A 273 -7.03 -5.51 -13.44
N ARG A 274 -7.86 -5.08 -14.40
CA ARG A 274 -7.38 -4.50 -15.68
C ARG A 274 -6.61 -3.21 -15.46
N GLU A 275 -7.01 -2.40 -14.51
CA GLU A 275 -6.31 -1.17 -14.18
C GLU A 275 -4.93 -1.49 -13.56
N LEU A 276 -4.88 -2.44 -12.62
CA LEU A 276 -3.62 -2.92 -12.04
C LEU A 276 -2.68 -3.48 -13.12
N ILE A 277 -3.20 -4.35 -14.02
CA ILE A 277 -2.41 -4.94 -15.10
C ILE A 277 -1.85 -3.85 -16.01
N ALA A 278 -2.67 -2.87 -16.40
CA ALA A 278 -2.22 -1.77 -17.27
C ALA A 278 -1.11 -0.94 -16.63
N ASP A 279 -1.24 -0.61 -15.34
CA ASP A 279 -0.20 0.15 -14.62
C ASP A 279 1.09 -0.68 -14.46
N LEU A 280 1.00 -1.99 -14.21
CA LEU A 280 2.17 -2.88 -14.14
C LEU A 280 2.85 -3.04 -15.51
N GLU A 281 2.09 -3.10 -16.62
CA GLU A 281 2.64 -3.16 -17.98
C GLU A 281 3.39 -1.87 -18.36
N ASP A 282 2.83 -0.71 -18.03
CA ASP A 282 3.47 0.59 -18.20
C ASP A 282 4.77 0.68 -17.38
N VAL A 283 4.74 0.21 -16.13
CA VAL A 283 5.91 0.14 -15.26
C VAL A 283 6.97 -0.82 -15.79
N LEU A 284 6.58 -1.99 -16.30
CA LEU A 284 7.52 -2.95 -16.89
C LEU A 284 8.32 -2.33 -18.04
N ALA A 285 7.67 -1.54 -18.90
CA ALA A 285 8.35 -0.84 -19.97
C ALA A 285 9.38 0.18 -19.45
N ILE A 286 9.04 0.93 -18.38
CA ILE A 286 9.93 1.90 -17.73
C ILE A 286 11.14 1.17 -17.11
N GLU A 287 10.90 0.13 -16.32
CA GLU A 287 11.96 -0.59 -15.58
C GLU A 287 12.91 -1.34 -16.53
N THR A 288 12.39 -1.90 -17.62
CA THR A 288 13.19 -2.57 -18.64
C THR A 288 14.15 -1.56 -19.33
N GLN A 289 13.69 -0.35 -19.62
CA GLN A 289 14.53 0.70 -20.18
C GLN A 289 15.59 1.17 -19.18
N ARG A 290 15.25 1.30 -17.91
CA ARG A 290 16.17 1.75 -16.85
C ARG A 290 17.26 0.72 -16.53
N SER A 291 16.90 -0.55 -16.51
CA SER A 291 17.85 -1.62 -16.19
C SER A 291 18.82 -1.93 -17.32
N GLY A 292 18.53 -1.57 -18.54
CA GLY A 292 19.30 -1.94 -19.73
C GLY A 292 19.32 -3.45 -19.99
N GLN A 293 18.58 -4.24 -19.23
CA GLN A 293 18.48 -5.69 -19.29
C GLN A 293 17.03 -6.11 -19.50
N ALA A 294 16.71 -6.63 -20.68
CA ALA A 294 15.51 -7.43 -20.86
C ALA A 294 15.83 -8.83 -20.31
N THR A 295 15.29 -9.21 -19.15
CA THR A 295 15.30 -10.60 -18.69
C THR A 295 14.43 -11.42 -19.63
N GLY A 296 14.67 -12.74 -19.72
CA GLY A 296 13.87 -13.64 -20.61
C GLY A 296 12.38 -13.52 -20.31
N GLU A 297 12.01 -13.46 -19.04
CA GLU A 297 10.62 -13.34 -18.55
C GLU A 297 10.00 -11.98 -18.94
N ALA A 298 10.67 -10.87 -18.67
CA ALA A 298 10.21 -9.55 -19.09
C ALA A 298 10.04 -9.47 -20.61
N THR A 299 10.92 -10.12 -21.38
CA THR A 299 10.82 -10.18 -22.83
C THR A 299 9.60 -11.02 -23.28
N ALA A 300 9.31 -12.13 -22.58
CA ALA A 300 8.13 -12.94 -22.87
C ALA A 300 6.84 -12.14 -22.64
N VAL A 301 6.70 -11.47 -21.47
CA VAL A 301 5.55 -10.61 -21.16
C VAL A 301 5.43 -9.46 -22.16
N LEU A 302 6.53 -8.77 -22.50
CA LEU A 302 6.53 -7.68 -23.49
C LEU A 302 6.09 -8.13 -24.88
N ARG A 303 6.36 -9.39 -25.28
CA ARG A 303 5.87 -9.96 -26.55
C ARG A 303 4.37 -10.23 -26.56
N THR A 304 3.77 -10.49 -25.40
CA THR A 304 2.32 -10.76 -25.28
C THR A 304 1.51 -9.47 -25.19
N LEU A 305 2.15 -8.29 -25.01
CA LEU A 305 1.46 -7.01 -24.99
C LEU A 305 0.82 -6.70 -26.34
N PRO A 306 -0.41 -6.15 -26.38
CA PRO A 306 -1.02 -5.65 -27.61
C PRO A 306 -0.10 -4.66 -28.31
N ALA A 307 -0.02 -4.69 -29.64
CA ALA A 307 0.88 -3.84 -30.44
C ALA A 307 0.73 -2.33 -30.17
N GLY A 308 -0.38 -1.90 -29.59
CA GLY A 308 -0.63 -0.54 -29.12
C GLY A 308 0.11 -0.18 -27.83
N ALA A 309 0.36 -1.13 -26.93
CA ALA A 309 1.09 -0.92 -25.68
C ALA A 309 2.61 -0.84 -25.90
N GLN A 310 3.13 -1.57 -26.88
CA GLN A 310 4.57 -1.55 -27.20
C GLN A 310 5.09 -0.19 -27.71
N ARG A 311 4.22 0.73 -28.08
CA ARG A 311 4.57 2.07 -28.64
C ARG A 311 4.25 3.23 -27.72
N ARG A 312 3.70 3.00 -26.54
CA ARG A 312 3.33 4.06 -25.62
C ARG A 312 4.39 4.23 -24.53
N VAL A 313 5.33 5.13 -24.77
CA VAL A 313 5.94 5.87 -23.66
C VAL A 313 4.77 6.48 -22.89
N PRO A 314 4.62 6.28 -21.57
CA PRO A 314 3.47 6.77 -20.83
C PRO A 314 3.48 8.30 -20.77
N LEU A 315 2.87 8.94 -21.77
CA LEU A 315 2.48 10.33 -21.78
C LEU A 315 1.13 10.52 -21.03
N ARG A 316 0.84 9.65 -20.06
CA ARG A 316 -0.41 9.70 -19.28
C ARG A 316 -0.40 10.69 -18.13
N VAL A 317 0.63 11.56 -18.06
CA VAL A 317 0.63 12.69 -17.11
C VAL A 317 -0.28 13.84 -17.57
N LEU A 318 -0.72 13.86 -18.84
CA LEU A 318 -1.60 14.93 -19.31
C LEU A 318 -2.64 14.36 -20.29
N HIS A 319 -3.90 14.34 -19.89
CA HIS A 319 -5.01 14.19 -20.85
C HIS A 319 -4.83 15.20 -22.00
N PRO A 320 -4.93 14.80 -23.30
CA PRO A 320 -4.77 15.73 -24.40
C PRO A 320 -5.75 16.92 -24.31
N ALA A 321 -6.94 16.71 -23.76
CA ALA A 321 -7.89 17.78 -23.45
C ALA A 321 -7.34 18.77 -22.40
N ARG A 322 -6.57 18.32 -21.41
CA ARG A 322 -5.93 19.21 -20.41
C ARG A 322 -4.72 19.95 -20.99
N ILE A 323 -3.98 19.35 -21.93
CA ILE A 323 -2.90 20.03 -22.64
C ILE A 323 -3.49 21.11 -23.56
N VAL A 324 -4.55 20.81 -24.30
CA VAL A 324 -5.24 21.79 -25.14
C VAL A 324 -5.85 22.92 -24.30
N VAL A 325 -6.46 22.59 -23.16
CA VAL A 325 -6.95 23.59 -22.21
C VAL A 325 -5.81 24.40 -21.60
N LEU A 326 -4.69 23.77 -21.23
CA LEU A 326 -3.51 24.46 -20.71
C LEU A 326 -2.88 25.37 -21.77
N LEU A 327 -2.72 24.89 -23.01
CA LEU A 327 -2.20 25.68 -24.12
C LEU A 327 -3.17 26.80 -24.53
N ALA A 328 -4.49 26.55 -24.50
CA ALA A 328 -5.49 27.59 -24.70
C ALA A 328 -5.48 28.63 -23.57
N LEU A 329 -5.28 28.20 -22.32
CA LEU A 329 -5.14 29.09 -21.16
C LEU A 329 -3.86 29.89 -21.21
N ILE A 330 -2.74 29.29 -21.62
CA ILE A 330 -1.45 29.98 -21.85
C ILE A 330 -1.61 30.97 -23.02
N GLY A 331 -2.27 30.59 -24.12
CA GLY A 331 -2.58 31.49 -25.25
C GLY A 331 -3.48 32.64 -24.85
N ALA A 332 -4.51 32.38 -24.04
CA ALA A 332 -5.41 33.41 -23.49
C ALA A 332 -4.65 34.36 -22.53
N VAL A 333 -3.80 33.80 -21.64
CA VAL A 333 -2.94 34.61 -20.75
C VAL A 333 -1.95 35.45 -21.55
N ALA A 334 -1.31 34.90 -22.60
CA ALA A 334 -0.42 35.62 -23.47
C ALA A 334 -1.15 36.73 -24.24
N ALA A 335 -2.38 36.46 -24.73
CA ALA A 335 -3.23 37.47 -25.36
C ALA A 335 -3.63 38.59 -24.39
N VAL A 336 -4.01 38.23 -23.15
CA VAL A 336 -4.33 39.19 -22.08
C VAL A 336 -3.10 40.02 -21.71
N VAL A 337 -1.92 39.40 -21.58
CA VAL A 337 -0.64 40.10 -21.31
C VAL A 337 -0.30 41.06 -22.46
N LEU A 338 -0.51 40.63 -23.70
CA LEU A 338 -0.30 41.49 -24.89
C LEU A 338 -1.27 42.67 -24.96
N VAL A 339 -2.57 42.43 -24.62
CA VAL A 339 -3.58 43.48 -24.50
C VAL A 339 -3.27 44.44 -23.35
N VAL A 340 -2.85 43.91 -22.18
CA VAL A 340 -2.46 44.73 -21.03
C VAL A 340 -1.20 45.53 -21.28
N MET A 341 -0.23 44.95 -22.03
CA MET A 341 0.96 45.71 -22.49
C MET A 341 0.62 46.78 -23.54
N ALA A 342 -0.41 46.54 -24.37
CA ALA A 342 -0.86 47.47 -25.40
C ALA A 342 -1.73 48.62 -24.85
N THR A 343 -2.46 48.39 -23.77
CA THR A 343 -3.40 49.37 -23.18
C THR A 343 -2.85 50.11 -21.96
N GLY A 344 -1.56 49.94 -21.61
CA GLY A 344 -0.90 50.45 -20.42
C GLY A 344 -1.59 51.59 -19.70
N ARG A 345 -2.18 51.28 -18.55
CA ARG A 345 -2.17 52.12 -17.34
C ARG A 345 -3.07 51.54 -16.22
N THR A 346 -2.42 51.43 -15.08
CA THR A 346 -2.94 51.52 -13.69
C THR A 346 -3.92 50.48 -13.13
N GLU A 347 -3.37 49.87 -12.11
CA GLU A 347 -3.87 49.57 -10.74
C GLU A 347 -4.59 48.27 -10.47
N ARG A 348 -3.93 47.55 -9.51
CA ARG A 348 -4.44 46.69 -8.43
C ARG A 348 -5.14 45.41 -8.79
N GLY A 349 -4.44 44.33 -8.54
CA GLY A 349 -5.04 42.99 -8.46
C GLY A 349 -4.13 41.97 -7.79
N THR A 350 -4.68 41.18 -6.99
CA THR A 350 -4.16 40.14 -6.15
C THR A 350 -3.58 38.98 -6.97
N GLY A 351 -2.26 38.88 -7.04
CA GLY A 351 -1.56 37.72 -7.59
C GLY A 351 -0.76 37.02 -6.48
N THR A 352 -0.93 35.74 -6.34
CA THR A 352 -0.08 34.87 -5.52
C THR A 352 1.34 34.90 -6.05
N ARG A 353 2.16 35.75 -5.48
CA ARG A 353 3.60 35.83 -5.76
C ARG A 353 4.32 34.82 -4.86
N ASN A 354 5.15 33.96 -5.47
CA ASN A 354 6.33 33.42 -4.78
C ASN A 354 7.10 34.60 -4.21
N VAL A 355 6.94 34.82 -2.90
CA VAL A 355 7.54 35.98 -2.26
C VAL A 355 8.96 35.62 -1.91
N SER A 356 9.90 36.23 -2.63
CA SER A 356 11.29 36.27 -2.19
C SER A 356 11.39 36.73 -0.73
N PRO A 357 12.27 36.15 0.06
CA PRO A 357 12.49 36.59 1.44
C PRO A 357 12.83 38.08 1.44
N PRO A 358 12.44 38.84 2.48
CA PRO A 358 12.81 40.26 2.59
C PRO A 358 14.33 40.41 2.52
N PRO A 359 14.83 41.57 2.02
CA PRO A 359 16.26 41.81 2.00
C PRO A 359 16.86 41.60 3.39
N GLY A 360 17.89 40.76 3.49
CA GLY A 360 18.57 40.39 4.72
C GLY A 360 18.03 39.21 5.49
N LEU A 361 16.93 38.56 5.06
CA LEU A 361 16.41 37.35 5.69
C LEU A 361 16.46 36.16 4.72
N LYS A 362 16.80 34.97 5.26
CA LYS A 362 16.83 33.70 4.54
C LYS A 362 15.82 32.73 5.18
N SER A 363 15.03 32.04 4.37
CA SER A 363 14.10 31.02 4.85
C SER A 363 14.84 29.85 5.47
N VAL A 364 14.24 29.28 6.53
CA VAL A 364 14.67 28.03 7.17
C VAL A 364 13.90 26.90 6.54
N SER A 365 14.60 25.88 6.01
CA SER A 365 13.95 24.69 5.48
C SER A 365 13.38 23.84 6.63
N LEU A 366 12.08 23.62 6.62
CA LEU A 366 11.36 22.74 7.53
C LEU A 366 10.95 21.48 6.75
N GLY A 367 11.24 20.30 7.26
CA GLY A 367 10.82 19.03 6.64
C GLY A 367 9.40 18.65 7.07
N GLN A 368 8.66 17.93 6.23
CA GLN A 368 7.24 17.56 6.44
C GLN A 368 6.97 16.84 7.77
N SER A 369 7.90 16.01 8.25
CA SER A 369 7.77 15.29 9.54
C SER A 369 8.12 16.13 10.78
N ARG A 370 8.27 17.44 10.64
CA ARG A 370 8.78 18.32 11.70
C ARG A 370 7.73 19.21 12.34
N ALA A 371 6.46 19.03 12.04
CA ALA A 371 5.36 19.71 12.73
C ALA A 371 4.59 18.73 13.59
N LYS A 372 4.15 19.20 14.78
CA LYS A 372 3.29 18.44 15.69
C LYS A 372 2.28 19.38 16.33
N ASP A 373 1.07 18.90 16.49
CA ASP A 373 0.05 19.54 17.31
C ASP A 373 0.49 19.63 18.79
N PHE A 374 -0.08 20.58 19.49
CA PHE A 374 0.27 20.83 20.88
C PHE A 374 -0.97 21.23 21.69
N ASP A 375 -1.49 20.26 22.42
CA ASP A 375 -2.59 20.42 23.36
C ASP A 375 -2.26 19.80 24.72
N PRO A 376 -1.55 20.53 25.60
CA PRO A 376 -1.18 20.02 26.93
C PRO A 376 -2.37 19.94 27.90
N PHE A 377 -3.56 20.38 27.52
CA PHE A 377 -4.77 20.44 28.36
C PHE A 377 -5.89 19.52 27.85
N GLY A 378 -5.74 18.89 26.69
CA GLY A 378 -6.64 17.87 26.13
C GLY A 378 -6.03 16.47 26.16
N GLY A 379 -6.84 15.43 25.90
CA GLY A 379 -6.40 14.03 25.95
C GLY A 379 -6.13 13.40 24.58
N ASP A 380 -6.60 13.99 23.50
CA ASP A 380 -6.69 13.43 22.14
C ASP A 380 -5.93 14.25 21.08
N GLY A 381 -5.47 15.47 21.43
CA GLY A 381 -4.74 16.36 20.53
C GLY A 381 -5.64 17.18 19.60
N GLU A 382 -5.02 18.10 18.85
CA GLU A 382 -5.69 19.01 17.91
C GLU A 382 -5.42 18.53 16.46
N HIS A 383 -6.00 17.43 16.02
CA HIS A 383 -5.79 16.80 14.71
C HIS A 383 -4.31 16.50 14.38
N PRO A 384 -3.65 15.63 15.15
CA PRO A 384 -2.21 15.34 15.01
C PRO A 384 -1.83 14.80 13.63
N ALA A 385 -2.74 14.11 12.94
CA ALA A 385 -2.50 13.59 11.59
C ALA A 385 -2.31 14.69 10.53
N GLU A 386 -2.94 15.86 10.75
CA GLU A 386 -2.89 17.01 9.84
C GLU A 386 -1.70 17.94 10.12
N ALA A 387 -0.98 17.75 11.22
CA ALA A 387 0.09 18.64 11.64
C ALA A 387 1.17 18.88 10.55
N LYS A 388 1.43 17.89 9.70
CA LYS A 388 2.37 17.99 8.58
C LYS A 388 1.97 19.04 7.53
N ALA A 389 0.69 19.37 7.42
CA ALA A 389 0.16 20.33 6.45
C ALA A 389 0.76 21.73 6.62
N VAL A 390 1.16 22.12 7.83
CA VAL A 390 1.72 23.47 8.07
C VAL A 390 3.17 23.65 7.57
N VAL A 391 3.81 22.62 7.01
CA VAL A 391 5.21 22.65 6.51
C VAL A 391 5.39 21.92 5.17
N ASP A 392 4.33 21.50 4.50
CA ASP A 392 4.39 20.70 3.26
C ASP A 392 4.52 21.55 1.99
N GLN A 393 4.41 22.87 2.10
CA GLN A 393 4.43 23.86 1.02
C GLN A 393 3.24 23.75 0.06
N ASP A 394 2.19 23.01 0.41
CA ASP A 394 0.95 22.95 -0.36
C ASP A 394 -0.05 23.99 0.20
N PRO A 395 -0.44 25.03 -0.57
CA PRO A 395 -1.39 26.04 -0.12
C PRO A 395 -2.83 25.50 0.02
N GLN A 396 -3.10 24.27 -0.40
CA GLN A 396 -4.42 23.64 -0.30
C GLN A 396 -4.57 22.80 0.98
N SER A 397 -3.49 22.30 1.52
CA SER A 397 -3.51 21.56 2.79
C SER A 397 -3.62 22.51 3.98
N THR A 398 -4.28 22.07 5.05
CA THR A 398 -4.41 22.83 6.31
C THR A 398 -4.37 21.87 7.49
N TRP A 399 -3.84 22.37 8.59
CA TRP A 399 -4.08 21.84 9.93
C TRP A 399 -5.18 22.68 10.59
N SER A 400 -6.11 22.06 11.30
CA SER A 400 -7.17 22.74 12.02
C SER A 400 -7.11 22.42 13.53
N THR A 401 -7.60 23.35 14.34
CA THR A 401 -7.93 23.03 15.73
C THR A 401 -9.19 22.15 15.77
N GLU A 402 -9.47 21.53 16.91
CA GLU A 402 -10.80 20.96 17.16
C GLU A 402 -11.91 22.00 17.01
N GLN A 403 -13.16 21.53 16.91
CA GLN A 403 -14.30 22.42 16.86
C GLN A 403 -14.75 22.84 18.27
N TYR A 404 -14.77 24.14 18.51
CA TYR A 404 -15.15 24.76 19.79
C TYR A 404 -16.46 25.50 19.69
N ASP A 405 -17.35 25.32 20.66
CA ASP A 405 -18.63 26.00 20.71
C ASP A 405 -18.52 27.37 21.42
N GLY A 406 -19.16 28.39 20.84
CA GLY A 406 -19.30 29.70 21.49
C GLY A 406 -18.07 30.61 21.50
N GLY A 407 -17.07 30.36 20.63
CA GLY A 407 -15.90 31.25 20.49
C GLY A 407 -14.87 31.14 21.62
N SER A 408 -15.03 30.18 22.53
CA SER A 408 -14.08 29.89 23.61
C SER A 408 -13.48 28.50 23.44
N LEU A 409 -12.22 28.32 23.84
CA LEU A 409 -11.50 27.05 23.72
C LEU A 409 -11.87 26.05 24.85
N ASN A 410 -13.16 25.94 25.20
CA ASN A 410 -13.70 25.02 26.22
C ASN A 410 -12.91 25.07 27.55
N ASN A 411 -12.60 26.28 28.04
CA ASN A 411 -11.78 26.56 29.23
C ASN A 411 -10.28 26.14 29.11
N LYS A 412 -9.83 25.68 27.93
CA LYS A 412 -8.37 25.55 27.71
C LYS A 412 -7.74 26.93 27.61
N PRO A 413 -6.58 27.18 28.19
CA PRO A 413 -5.86 28.47 28.09
C PRO A 413 -5.31 28.73 26.70
N GLY A 414 -5.35 27.72 25.83
CA GLY A 414 -4.96 27.76 24.42
C GLY A 414 -4.71 26.38 23.87
N VAL A 415 -4.49 26.34 22.58
CA VAL A 415 -4.10 25.15 21.78
C VAL A 415 -3.13 25.60 20.69
N GLY A 416 -2.39 24.69 20.07
CA GLY A 416 -1.48 25.13 19.03
C GLY A 416 -0.76 24.03 18.26
N ILE A 417 0.19 24.48 17.47
CA ILE A 417 1.04 23.64 16.65
C ILE A 417 2.47 24.14 16.68
N PHE A 418 3.45 23.24 16.85
CA PHE A 418 4.85 23.61 16.80
C PHE A 418 5.61 22.96 15.65
N VAL A 419 6.68 23.62 15.21
CA VAL A 419 7.59 23.13 14.17
C VAL A 419 9.00 22.92 14.76
N ASP A 420 9.68 21.81 14.35
CA ASP A 420 11.06 21.48 14.72
C ASP A 420 12.03 22.06 13.67
N ALA A 421 12.72 23.13 14.02
CA ALA A 421 13.68 23.81 13.15
C ALA A 421 15.11 23.22 13.26
N LYS A 422 15.24 21.92 13.46
CA LYS A 422 16.56 21.26 13.56
C LYS A 422 17.41 21.46 12.30
N PRO A 423 18.66 21.92 12.42
CA PRO A 423 19.34 22.38 13.63
C PRO A 423 18.76 23.67 14.20
N SER A 424 18.96 23.92 15.51
CA SER A 424 18.43 25.11 16.19
C SER A 424 18.82 26.40 15.48
N VAL A 425 17.87 27.31 15.33
CA VAL A 425 18.04 28.59 14.63
C VAL A 425 17.66 29.78 15.53
N ALA A 426 18.21 30.95 15.25
CA ALA A 426 17.74 32.21 15.79
C ALA A 426 16.81 32.86 14.76
N ALA A 427 15.53 32.46 14.75
CA ALA A 427 14.57 33.00 13.82
C ALA A 427 14.23 34.48 14.15
N ARG A 428 14.20 35.31 13.13
CA ARG A 428 13.89 36.74 13.24
C ARG A 428 12.49 37.11 12.77
N ALA A 429 11.84 36.19 12.07
CA ALA A 429 10.44 36.33 11.71
C ALA A 429 9.79 34.94 11.49
N MET A 430 8.49 34.89 11.71
CA MET A 430 7.64 33.77 11.35
C MET A 430 6.49 34.28 10.48
N ASP A 431 6.24 33.65 9.36
CA ASP A 431 5.02 33.84 8.58
C ASP A 431 4.05 32.70 8.93
N VAL A 432 2.83 33.06 9.28
CA VAL A 432 1.70 32.16 9.47
C VAL A 432 0.68 32.45 8.37
N LEU A 433 0.43 31.47 7.52
CA LEU A 433 -0.62 31.50 6.51
C LEU A 433 -1.84 30.80 7.10
N SER A 434 -2.95 31.53 7.25
CA SER A 434 -4.17 31.02 7.88
C SER A 434 -5.38 31.27 6.97
N ARG A 435 -6.24 30.28 6.85
CA ARG A 435 -7.56 30.46 6.20
C ARG A 435 -8.53 31.20 7.11
N THR A 436 -8.48 30.90 8.39
CA THR A 436 -9.24 31.63 9.41
C THR A 436 -8.50 32.94 9.74
N ARG A 437 -9.22 34.05 9.80
CA ARG A 437 -8.69 35.39 10.11
C ARG A 437 -9.11 35.83 11.49
N ASP A 438 -8.47 36.88 12.01
CA ASP A 438 -8.88 37.58 13.24
C ASP A 438 -8.84 36.74 14.54
N TRP A 439 -8.10 35.61 14.54
CA TRP A 439 -7.79 34.91 15.78
C TRP A 439 -6.58 35.54 16.50
N GLU A 440 -6.49 35.33 17.82
CA GLU A 440 -5.42 35.86 18.67
C GLU A 440 -4.56 34.73 19.27
N GLY A 441 -3.30 35.03 19.49
CA GLY A 441 -2.37 34.08 20.09
C GLY A 441 -0.97 34.64 20.34
N ALA A 442 0.03 33.78 20.37
CA ALA A 442 1.41 34.16 20.47
C ALA A 442 2.37 33.13 19.90
N VAL A 443 3.56 33.56 19.51
CA VAL A 443 4.67 32.69 19.16
C VAL A 443 5.53 32.43 20.37
N TYR A 444 5.81 31.15 20.60
CA TYR A 444 6.72 30.70 21.65
C TYR A 444 7.87 29.89 21.03
N ALA A 445 8.97 29.71 21.76
CA ALA A 445 10.07 28.87 21.31
C ALA A 445 10.73 28.11 22.48
N ALA A 446 11.22 26.90 22.18
CA ALA A 446 11.95 26.08 23.13
C ALA A 446 13.37 25.74 22.66
N PRO A 447 14.35 25.60 23.57
CA PRO A 447 15.73 25.29 23.22
C PRO A 447 15.90 23.87 22.67
N ASN A 448 17.11 23.52 22.25
CA ASN A 448 17.44 22.15 21.87
C ASN A 448 17.39 21.22 23.09
N GLY A 449 16.55 20.18 23.01
CA GLY A 449 16.31 19.27 24.12
C GLY A 449 15.25 18.21 23.73
N PRO A 450 14.67 17.49 24.70
CA PRO A 450 13.53 16.63 24.49
C PRO A 450 12.36 17.44 23.91
N THR A 451 11.42 16.75 23.26
CA THR A 451 10.20 17.38 22.72
C THR A 451 9.41 18.03 23.88
N PRO A 452 9.10 19.33 23.83
CA PRO A 452 8.34 20.02 24.88
C PRO A 452 6.97 19.37 25.08
N GLN A 453 6.57 19.23 26.36
CA GLN A 453 5.30 18.62 26.76
C GLN A 453 4.35 19.61 27.44
N LYS A 454 4.87 20.73 27.96
CA LYS A 454 4.12 21.75 28.66
C LYS A 454 4.41 23.13 28.09
N LEU A 455 3.46 24.04 28.22
CA LEU A 455 3.66 25.43 27.75
C LEU A 455 4.82 26.12 28.46
N GLU A 456 5.09 25.74 29.71
CA GLU A 456 6.20 26.25 30.53
C GLU A 456 7.59 25.89 29.97
N ASP A 457 7.67 24.86 29.12
CA ASP A 457 8.91 24.47 28.44
C ASP A 457 9.32 25.48 27.35
N PHE A 458 8.42 26.38 26.98
CA PHE A 458 8.61 27.38 25.95
C PHE A 458 8.77 28.78 26.51
N THR A 459 9.57 29.59 25.83
CA THR A 459 9.71 31.04 26.08
C THR A 459 8.84 31.79 25.08
N ARG A 460 8.00 32.71 25.54
CA ARG A 460 7.20 33.58 24.67
C ARG A 460 8.09 34.57 23.94
N LEU A 461 7.99 34.61 22.60
CA LEU A 461 8.78 35.50 21.74
C LEU A 461 8.00 36.72 21.26
N ALA A 462 6.73 36.53 20.83
CA ALA A 462 5.94 37.62 20.27
C ALA A 462 4.43 37.35 20.38
N PRO A 463 3.59 38.40 20.57
CA PRO A 463 2.13 38.24 20.49
C PRO A 463 1.64 38.23 19.04
N ILE A 464 0.53 37.55 18.80
CA ILE A 464 -0.28 37.61 17.56
C ILE A 464 -1.63 38.21 17.96
N ARG A 465 -1.91 39.46 17.54
CA ARG A 465 -3.11 40.21 17.98
C ARG A 465 -4.25 40.22 16.98
N GLN A 466 -3.95 40.14 15.70
CA GLN A 466 -4.91 40.06 14.62
C GLN A 466 -4.29 39.30 13.46
N THR A 467 -4.92 38.21 13.07
CA THR A 467 -4.44 37.39 11.95
C THR A 467 -5.11 37.79 10.65
N LYS A 468 -4.32 37.74 9.58
CA LYS A 468 -4.75 37.91 8.18
C LYS A 468 -4.48 36.60 7.45
N ALA A 469 -4.89 36.50 6.19
CA ALA A 469 -4.55 35.35 5.36
C ALA A 469 -3.04 35.06 5.34
N ARG A 470 -2.21 36.05 5.56
CA ARG A 470 -0.77 35.93 5.84
C ARG A 470 -0.40 36.92 6.93
N THR A 471 0.09 36.42 8.02
CA THR A 471 0.53 37.24 9.16
C THR A 471 2.03 37.03 9.35
N ARG A 472 2.80 38.10 9.26
CA ARG A 472 4.22 38.10 9.61
C ARG A 472 4.41 38.58 11.04
N VAL A 473 4.99 37.71 11.86
CA VAL A 473 5.31 37.97 13.26
C VAL A 473 6.81 38.19 13.36
N PRO A 474 7.26 39.42 13.70
CA PRO A 474 8.68 39.67 14.01
C PRO A 474 9.03 38.96 15.32
N LEU A 475 10.17 38.28 15.34
CA LEU A 475 10.65 37.54 16.48
C LEU A 475 11.95 38.16 16.99
N ASP A 476 12.07 38.31 18.30
CA ASP A 476 13.32 38.66 18.93
C ASP A 476 13.83 37.53 19.83
N PRO A 477 14.73 36.68 19.35
CA PRO A 477 15.28 35.57 20.09
C PRO A 477 16.39 36.01 21.08
N GLU A 478 16.65 37.31 21.27
CA GLU A 478 17.72 37.84 22.14
C GLU A 478 19.10 37.16 21.90
N GLY A 479 19.40 36.82 20.65
CA GLY A 479 20.61 36.09 20.27
C GLY A 479 20.60 34.58 20.55
N LYS A 480 19.60 34.04 21.23
CA LYS A 480 19.47 32.62 21.53
C LYS A 480 19.01 31.83 20.30
N ARG A 481 19.40 30.56 20.24
CA ARG A 481 18.96 29.64 19.18
C ARG A 481 17.97 28.62 19.75
N TYR A 482 16.80 28.53 19.10
CA TYR A 482 15.74 27.62 19.50
C TYR A 482 15.58 26.52 18.46
N ARG A 483 15.09 25.37 18.91
CA ARG A 483 14.78 24.23 18.03
C ARG A 483 13.29 24.17 17.72
N TYR A 484 12.44 24.38 18.72
CA TYR A 484 11.00 24.27 18.57
C TYR A 484 10.37 25.66 18.55
N TYR A 485 9.47 25.91 17.60
CA TYR A 485 8.72 27.15 17.48
C TYR A 485 7.24 26.83 17.46
N LEU A 486 6.47 27.32 18.44
CA LEU A 486 5.05 27.04 18.67
C LEU A 486 4.22 28.26 18.30
N VAL A 487 3.18 28.05 17.50
CA VAL A 487 2.06 28.97 17.32
C VAL A 487 0.99 28.56 18.32
N TRP A 488 0.74 29.41 19.31
CA TRP A 488 -0.19 29.18 20.42
C TRP A 488 -1.41 30.06 20.24
N ILE A 489 -2.59 29.46 20.01
CA ILE A 489 -3.88 30.11 19.77
C ILE A 489 -4.57 30.25 21.12
N THR A 490 -4.99 31.47 21.48
CA THR A 490 -5.65 31.75 22.76
C THR A 490 -7.08 32.23 22.62
N LYS A 491 -7.48 32.65 21.40
CA LYS A 491 -8.83 33.14 21.15
C LYS A 491 -9.23 32.90 19.71
N LEU A 492 -10.44 32.37 19.52
CA LEU A 492 -11.08 32.20 18.23
C LEU A 492 -11.74 33.51 17.75
N PRO A 493 -11.92 33.71 16.44
CA PRO A 493 -12.74 34.82 15.91
C PRO A 493 -14.22 34.64 16.27
N GLU A 494 -14.98 35.73 16.30
CA GLU A 494 -16.41 35.67 16.50
C GLU A 494 -17.10 34.89 15.35
N GLY A 495 -17.90 33.91 15.71
CA GLY A 495 -18.64 33.05 14.75
C GLY A 495 -17.87 31.88 14.17
N GLU A 496 -16.57 31.79 14.38
CA GLU A 496 -15.77 30.64 13.95
C GLU A 496 -15.67 29.59 15.06
N ARG A 497 -15.62 28.32 14.65
CA ARG A 497 -15.53 27.19 15.57
C ARG A 497 -14.14 26.56 15.62
N ALA A 498 -13.29 26.85 14.64
CA ALA A 498 -11.95 26.34 14.53
C ALA A 498 -11.00 27.36 13.87
N VAL A 499 -9.70 27.21 14.08
CA VAL A 499 -8.66 27.93 13.35
C VAL A 499 -7.96 26.99 12.39
N GLU A 500 -7.87 27.38 11.12
CA GLU A 500 -7.17 26.65 10.06
C GLU A 500 -5.86 27.35 9.70
N ILE A 501 -4.73 26.63 9.84
CA ILE A 501 -3.39 27.10 9.45
C ILE A 501 -2.90 26.25 8.28
N GLY A 502 -2.58 26.91 7.15
CA GLY A 502 -2.08 26.25 5.95
C GLY A 502 -0.56 26.14 5.89
N GLU A 503 0.18 27.14 6.43
CA GLU A 503 1.64 27.11 6.30
C GLU A 503 2.32 27.92 7.42
N ILE A 504 3.42 27.42 7.94
CA ILE A 504 4.33 28.13 8.88
C ILE A 504 5.72 28.20 8.25
N ARG A 505 6.25 29.41 8.11
CA ARG A 505 7.59 29.65 7.56
C ARG A 505 8.44 30.41 8.54
N LEU A 506 9.67 29.95 8.77
CA LEU A 506 10.64 30.61 9.61
C LEU A 506 11.71 31.32 8.76
N PHE A 507 12.16 32.48 9.25
CA PHE A 507 13.21 33.25 8.61
C PHE A 507 14.31 33.61 9.62
N ARG A 508 15.57 33.47 9.17
CA ARG A 508 16.78 33.90 9.94
C ARG A 508 17.52 34.96 9.18
N MET A 509 18.42 35.68 9.85
CA MET A 509 19.36 36.58 9.17
C MET A 509 20.17 35.80 8.13
N SER A 510 20.33 36.36 6.94
CA SER A 510 21.37 35.92 6.03
C SER A 510 22.74 36.22 6.68
N ALA A 511 23.55 35.17 6.79
CA ALA A 511 24.94 35.34 7.26
C ALA A 511 25.72 36.14 6.24
#